data_37bca974307c5398c8dcf67add6d4bed
#
_entry.id   37bca974307c5398c8dcf67add6d4bed
#
_cell.length_a   1.000
_cell.length_b   1.000
_cell.length_c   1.000
_cell.angle_alpha   90.00
_cell.angle_beta   90.00
_cell.angle_gamma   90.00
#
_symmetry.space_group_name_H-M   'P 1'
#
loop_
_entity.id
_entity.type
_entity.pdbx_description
1 polymer ?
#
loop_
_entity_poly.entity_id
_entity_poly.type
_entity_poly.pdbx_seq_one_letter_code
_entity_poly.pdbx_strand_id
1 'polypeptide(L)'
;MLHPSPEQGSLLKHWFIQTDWVINHCDIKQAEDVVRNNFYNLFVAIDNEMRHSGIGAVSDFSKNRSWRLFNEFYALLARYHTKCHDVRFYADRLSITPDYLYKLVHRIEKISPKEIIDRYIVVSIKMLLQSTDLSIKNISAELHFDDLPIYAAFSAE
;
A
#
# COMPACT_ATOMS: atom_id res chain seq x y z
N MET A 1 16.55 13.22 -10.12
CA MET A 1 15.11 13.46 -9.97
C MET A 1 14.49 13.42 -11.35
N LEU A 2 13.55 12.50 -11.57
CA LEU A 2 12.79 12.44 -12.81
C LEU A 2 11.73 13.54 -12.79
N HIS A 3 11.87 14.51 -13.66
CA HIS A 3 10.82 15.50 -13.88
C HIS A 3 10.03 15.06 -15.11
N PRO A 4 8.72 14.84 -14.99
CA PRO A 4 7.90 14.54 -16.16
C PRO A 4 7.94 15.69 -17.16
N SER A 5 7.92 15.39 -18.46
CA SER A 5 7.74 16.42 -19.47
C SER A 5 6.40 17.16 -19.28
N PRO A 6 6.23 18.38 -19.80
CA PRO A 6 4.96 19.09 -19.72
C PRO A 6 3.77 18.29 -20.26
N GLU A 7 3.98 17.50 -21.31
CA GLU A 7 2.97 16.61 -21.90
C GLU A 7 2.60 15.45 -20.96
N GLN A 8 3.61 14.79 -20.37
CA GLN A 8 3.41 13.72 -19.40
C GLN A 8 2.69 14.22 -18.14
N GLY A 9 3.05 15.42 -17.67
CA GLY A 9 2.37 16.08 -16.55
C GLY A 9 0.91 16.40 -16.86
N SER A 10 0.61 16.83 -18.09
CA SER A 10 -0.74 17.07 -18.56
C SER A 10 -1.58 15.80 -18.64
N LEU A 11 -1.02 14.72 -19.19
CA LEU A 11 -1.69 13.42 -19.26
C LEU A 11 -2.04 12.87 -17.87
N LEU A 12 -1.11 12.93 -16.93
CA LEU A 12 -1.36 12.52 -15.54
C LEU A 12 -2.48 13.34 -14.90
N LYS A 13 -2.47 14.67 -15.10
CA LYS A 13 -3.52 15.55 -14.57
C LYS A 13 -4.90 15.18 -15.11
N HIS A 14 -5.03 14.95 -16.42
CA HIS A 14 -6.29 14.52 -17.04
C HIS A 14 -6.74 13.16 -16.53
N TRP A 15 -5.82 12.24 -16.32
CA TRP A 15 -6.10 10.93 -15.76
C TRP A 15 -6.69 11.02 -14.34
N PHE A 16 -6.12 11.88 -13.48
CA PHE A 16 -6.64 12.10 -12.13
C PHE A 16 -8.03 12.75 -12.16
N ILE A 17 -8.24 13.76 -13.01
CA ILE A 17 -9.54 14.43 -13.16
C ILE A 17 -10.62 13.45 -13.63
N GLN A 18 -10.30 12.62 -14.63
CA GLN A 18 -11.22 11.60 -15.13
C GLN A 18 -11.56 10.55 -14.06
N THR A 19 -10.57 10.07 -13.33
CA THR A 19 -10.75 9.07 -12.27
C THR A 19 -11.59 9.62 -11.12
N ASP A 20 -11.32 10.84 -10.69
CA ASP A 20 -12.11 11.54 -9.65
C ASP A 20 -13.57 11.76 -10.11
N TRP A 21 -13.78 12.16 -11.36
CA TRP A 21 -15.12 12.29 -11.90
C TRP A 21 -15.90 10.98 -11.90
N VAL A 22 -15.26 9.87 -12.31
CA VAL A 22 -15.88 8.53 -12.30
C VAL A 22 -16.27 8.11 -10.89
N ILE A 23 -15.38 8.30 -9.90
CA ILE A 23 -15.65 7.93 -8.49
C ILE A 23 -16.86 8.70 -7.95
N ASN A 24 -17.02 9.96 -8.33
CA ASN A 24 -18.07 10.84 -7.79
C ASN A 24 -19.41 10.78 -8.53
N HIS A 25 -19.45 10.21 -9.75
CA HIS A 25 -20.65 10.29 -10.61
C HIS A 25 -21.16 8.95 -11.15
N CYS A 26 -20.42 7.85 -10.94
CA CYS A 26 -20.83 6.52 -11.38
C CYS A 26 -21.27 5.65 -10.21
N ASP A 27 -22.12 4.65 -10.48
CA ASP A 27 -22.43 3.62 -9.49
C ASP A 27 -21.18 2.89 -9.03
N ILE A 28 -21.14 2.50 -7.75
CA ILE A 28 -19.96 1.93 -7.08
C ILE A 28 -19.35 0.76 -7.86
N LYS A 29 -20.19 -0.17 -8.38
CA LYS A 29 -19.69 -1.31 -9.16
C LYS A 29 -19.07 -0.91 -10.49
N GLN A 30 -19.66 0.06 -11.19
CA GLN A 30 -19.13 0.57 -12.46
C GLN A 30 -17.87 1.40 -12.23
N ALA A 31 -17.85 2.21 -11.17
CA ALA A 31 -16.69 2.99 -10.79
C ALA A 31 -15.48 2.10 -10.48
N GLU A 32 -15.67 1.00 -9.74
CA GLU A 32 -14.59 0.06 -9.39
C GLU A 32 -13.91 -0.52 -10.64
N ASP A 33 -14.68 -0.99 -11.61
CA ASP A 33 -14.15 -1.55 -12.85
C ASP A 33 -13.41 -0.51 -13.70
N VAL A 34 -13.96 0.68 -13.81
CA VAL A 34 -13.34 1.79 -14.57
C VAL A 34 -12.06 2.25 -13.89
N VAL A 35 -12.07 2.44 -12.57
CA VAL A 35 -10.91 2.83 -11.79
C VAL A 35 -9.81 1.78 -11.91
N ARG A 36 -10.13 0.49 -11.76
CA ARG A 36 -9.18 -0.61 -11.93
C ARG A 36 -8.54 -0.61 -13.31
N ASN A 37 -9.33 -0.45 -14.37
CA ASN A 37 -8.84 -0.39 -15.74
C ASN A 37 -7.99 0.86 -15.98
N ASN A 38 -8.37 2.02 -15.43
CA ASN A 38 -7.59 3.25 -15.52
C ASN A 38 -6.22 3.08 -14.85
N PHE A 39 -6.16 2.47 -13.66
CA PHE A 39 -4.88 2.17 -13.00
C PHE A 39 -4.03 1.21 -13.81
N TYR A 40 -4.61 0.14 -14.35
CA TYR A 40 -3.88 -0.79 -15.21
C TYR A 40 -3.27 -0.07 -16.41
N ASN A 41 -4.04 0.74 -17.12
CA ASN A 41 -3.56 1.50 -18.28
C ASN A 41 -2.45 2.50 -17.89
N LEU A 42 -2.57 3.15 -16.75
CA LEU A 42 -1.53 4.05 -16.23
C LEU A 42 -0.23 3.30 -15.95
N PHE A 43 -0.30 2.14 -15.29
CA PHE A 43 0.89 1.32 -15.02
C PHE A 43 1.56 0.82 -16.29
N VAL A 44 0.78 0.39 -17.28
CA VAL A 44 1.31 -0.02 -18.60
C VAL A 44 2.00 1.14 -19.31
N ALA A 45 1.42 2.35 -19.25
CA ALA A 45 2.02 3.54 -19.84
C ALA A 45 3.33 3.93 -19.13
N ILE A 46 3.37 3.88 -17.80
CA ILE A 46 4.58 4.14 -17.00
C ILE A 46 5.67 3.11 -17.30
N ASP A 47 5.33 1.81 -17.33
CA ASP A 47 6.28 0.74 -17.65
C ASP A 47 6.88 0.92 -19.06
N ASN A 48 6.05 1.25 -20.04
CA ASN A 48 6.49 1.53 -21.40
C ASN A 48 7.43 2.74 -21.46
N GLU A 49 7.09 3.84 -20.78
CA GLU A 49 7.92 5.03 -20.72
C GLU A 49 9.27 4.78 -20.03
N MET A 50 9.26 4.01 -18.94
CA MET A 50 10.49 3.62 -18.24
C MET A 50 11.41 2.77 -19.14
N ARG A 51 10.86 1.88 -19.96
CA ARG A 51 11.62 1.09 -20.92
C ARG A 51 12.24 1.95 -22.03
N HIS A 52 11.49 2.91 -22.56
CA HIS A 52 11.97 3.79 -23.63
C HIS A 52 12.99 4.83 -23.14
N SER A 53 12.85 5.32 -21.91
CA SER A 53 13.76 6.30 -21.33
C SER A 53 15.11 5.71 -20.92
N GLY A 54 15.37 4.44 -21.20
CA GLY A 54 16.61 3.77 -20.77
C GLY A 54 16.72 3.63 -19.23
N ILE A 55 15.69 4.04 -18.50
CA ILE A 55 15.55 3.86 -17.06
C ILE A 55 15.19 2.40 -16.75
N GLY A 56 15.20 1.56 -17.73
CA GLY A 56 15.10 0.10 -17.66
C GLY A 56 16.24 -0.61 -16.92
N ALA A 57 16.98 0.11 -16.12
CA ALA A 57 17.78 -0.39 -15.01
C ALA A 57 16.95 -0.82 -13.80
N VAL A 58 15.69 -1.26 -14.03
CA VAL A 58 15.04 -2.20 -13.11
C VAL A 58 15.92 -3.44 -12.89
N SER A 59 16.83 -3.74 -13.83
CA SER A 59 17.85 -4.77 -13.66
C SER A 59 18.82 -4.50 -12.49
N ASP A 60 19.11 -3.24 -12.18
CA ASP A 60 20.00 -2.90 -11.06
C ASP A 60 19.24 -2.86 -9.72
N PHE A 61 17.99 -2.42 -9.72
CA PHE A 61 17.13 -2.50 -8.53
C PHE A 61 16.77 -3.96 -8.17
N SER A 62 16.52 -4.81 -9.16
CA SER A 62 16.25 -6.24 -8.93
C SER A 62 17.49 -6.99 -8.41
N LYS A 63 18.70 -6.55 -8.77
CA LYS A 63 19.97 -7.10 -8.26
C LYS A 63 20.28 -6.62 -6.83
N ASN A 64 19.71 -5.50 -6.39
CA ASN A 64 19.93 -4.99 -5.05
C ASN A 64 19.09 -5.78 -4.05
N ARG A 65 19.75 -6.61 -3.22
CA ARG A 65 19.13 -7.42 -2.15
C ARG A 65 18.21 -6.57 -1.26
N SER A 66 18.56 -5.33 -1.00
CA SER A 66 17.77 -4.43 -0.14
C SER A 66 16.41 -4.11 -0.78
N TRP A 67 16.37 -3.78 -2.07
CA TRP A 67 15.12 -3.51 -2.79
C TRP A 67 14.25 -4.75 -2.91
N ARG A 68 14.84 -5.92 -3.13
CA ARG A 68 14.10 -7.17 -3.18
C ARG A 68 13.43 -7.46 -1.83
N LEU A 69 14.18 -7.39 -0.73
CA LEU A 69 13.63 -7.58 0.61
C LEU A 69 12.56 -6.55 0.96
N PHE A 70 12.74 -5.30 0.53
CA PHE A 70 11.74 -4.24 0.72
C PHE A 70 10.43 -4.55 -0.03
N ASN A 71 10.50 -4.96 -1.29
CA ASN A 71 9.32 -5.36 -2.06
C ASN A 71 8.65 -6.61 -1.49
N GLU A 72 9.44 -7.61 -1.04
CA GLU A 72 8.92 -8.80 -0.37
C GLU A 72 8.21 -8.43 0.95
N PHE A 73 8.72 -7.45 1.71
CA PHE A 73 8.05 -6.93 2.90
C PHE A 73 6.66 -6.37 2.57
N TYR A 74 6.54 -5.55 1.51
CA TYR A 74 5.23 -5.02 1.09
C TYR A 74 4.28 -6.10 0.57
N ALA A 75 4.80 -7.11 -0.13
CA ALA A 75 4.00 -8.26 -0.55
C ALA A 75 3.47 -9.06 0.65
N LEU A 76 4.28 -9.25 1.70
CA LEU A 76 3.83 -9.85 2.96
C LEU A 76 2.81 -8.99 3.69
N LEU A 77 3.00 -7.66 3.71
CA LEU A 77 2.02 -6.72 4.29
C LEU A 77 0.66 -6.84 3.60
N ALA A 78 0.62 -6.78 2.28
CA ALA A 78 -0.61 -6.90 1.52
C ALA A 78 -1.37 -8.19 1.86
N ARG A 79 -0.64 -9.27 2.20
CA ARG A 79 -1.23 -10.58 2.48
C ARG A 79 -1.59 -10.81 3.94
N TYR A 80 -0.85 -10.21 4.88
CA TYR A 80 -0.92 -10.62 6.29
C TYR A 80 -1.25 -9.50 7.27
N HIS A 81 -1.33 -8.22 6.86
CA HIS A 81 -1.53 -7.09 7.78
C HIS A 81 -2.81 -7.18 8.61
N THR A 82 -3.86 -7.86 8.12
CA THR A 82 -5.09 -8.08 8.88
C THR A 82 -4.95 -9.13 9.99
N LYS A 83 -3.93 -10.00 9.93
CA LYS A 83 -3.74 -11.13 10.84
C LYS A 83 -2.49 -11.01 11.71
N CYS A 84 -1.48 -10.31 11.24
CA CYS A 84 -0.16 -10.26 11.86
C CYS A 84 0.32 -8.81 11.97
N HIS A 85 0.38 -8.28 13.18
CA HIS A 85 0.69 -6.88 13.48
C HIS A 85 2.11 -6.68 14.05
N ASP A 86 2.84 -7.78 14.31
CA ASP A 86 4.20 -7.74 14.85
C ASP A 86 5.25 -7.70 13.74
N VAL A 87 6.20 -6.78 13.89
CA VAL A 87 7.37 -6.64 13.00
C VAL A 87 8.19 -7.92 12.91
N ARG A 88 8.27 -8.70 14.01
CA ARG A 88 9.00 -9.97 14.06
C ARG A 88 8.47 -10.98 13.06
N PHE A 89 7.15 -11.08 12.91
CA PHE A 89 6.53 -11.97 11.93
C PHE A 89 7.06 -11.71 10.51
N TYR A 90 7.15 -10.46 10.11
CA TYR A 90 7.64 -10.09 8.77
C TYR A 90 9.13 -10.31 8.63
N ALA A 91 9.91 -9.98 9.66
CA ALA A 91 11.36 -10.20 9.67
C ALA A 91 11.69 -11.70 9.53
N ASP A 92 11.00 -12.58 10.28
CA ASP A 92 11.18 -14.02 10.22
C ASP A 92 10.83 -14.59 8.83
N ARG A 93 9.73 -14.10 8.22
CA ARG A 93 9.33 -14.50 6.85
C ARG A 93 10.34 -14.09 5.80
N LEU A 94 11.04 -12.98 6.01
CA LEU A 94 12.12 -12.49 5.15
C LEU A 94 13.47 -13.11 5.47
N SER A 95 13.56 -13.97 6.50
CA SER A 95 14.81 -14.57 7.01
C SER A 95 15.87 -13.51 7.37
N ILE A 96 15.44 -12.44 8.03
CA ILE A 96 16.27 -11.32 8.53
C ILE A 96 15.88 -10.98 9.98
N THR A 97 16.75 -10.20 10.65
CA THR A 97 16.44 -9.71 11.99
C THR A 97 15.48 -8.53 11.95
N PRO A 98 14.66 -8.29 12.99
CA PRO A 98 13.81 -7.10 13.11
C PRO A 98 14.62 -5.79 13.01
N ASP A 99 15.81 -5.74 13.58
CA ASP A 99 16.71 -4.58 13.49
C ASP A 99 17.17 -4.31 12.04
N TYR A 100 17.47 -5.38 11.29
CA TYR A 100 17.82 -5.22 9.87
C TYR A 100 16.61 -4.73 9.05
N LEU A 101 15.42 -5.26 9.31
CA LEU A 101 14.19 -4.79 8.67
C LEU A 101 13.93 -3.32 8.98
N TYR A 102 14.12 -2.90 10.24
CA TYR A 102 14.01 -1.50 10.63
C TYR A 102 14.98 -0.61 9.84
N LYS A 103 16.28 -0.96 9.82
CA LYS A 103 17.30 -0.21 9.08
C LYS A 103 17.01 -0.13 7.58
N LEU A 104 16.51 -1.22 7.01
CA LEU A 104 16.14 -1.31 5.61
C LEU A 104 14.99 -0.36 5.26
N VAL A 105 13.87 -0.48 5.98
CA VAL A 105 12.66 0.30 5.77
C VAL A 105 12.93 1.78 6.06
N HIS A 106 13.56 2.09 7.18
CA HIS A 106 13.87 3.47 7.56
C HIS A 106 14.81 4.17 6.57
N ARG A 107 15.73 3.42 5.93
CA ARG A 107 16.59 3.98 4.88
C ARG A 107 15.79 4.43 3.66
N ILE A 108 14.75 3.68 3.30
CA ILE A 108 13.97 3.90 2.07
C ILE A 108 12.82 4.89 2.34
N GLU A 109 12.00 4.62 3.35
CA GLU A 109 10.74 5.34 3.62
C GLU A 109 10.85 6.41 4.71
N LYS A 110 11.96 6.46 5.48
CA LYS A 110 12.17 7.36 6.62
C LYS A 110 11.20 7.16 7.79
N ILE A 111 10.44 6.07 7.79
CA ILE A 111 9.51 5.66 8.85
C ILE A 111 9.85 4.24 9.31
N SER A 112 9.24 3.79 10.41
CA SER A 112 9.48 2.45 10.95
C SER A 112 8.62 1.39 10.24
N PRO A 113 9.05 0.10 10.22
CA PRO A 113 8.20 -0.99 9.75
C PRO A 113 6.88 -1.08 10.49
N LYS A 114 6.87 -0.83 11.80
CA LYS A 114 5.65 -0.83 12.61
C LYS A 114 4.66 0.23 12.13
N GLU A 115 5.15 1.43 11.86
CA GLU A 115 4.31 2.51 11.36
C GLU A 115 3.69 2.18 9.99
N ILE A 116 4.41 1.48 9.11
CA ILE A 116 3.85 1.02 7.83
C ILE A 116 2.75 -0.01 8.08
N ILE A 117 2.99 -1.00 8.95
CA ILE A 117 2.00 -2.01 9.32
C ILE A 117 0.73 -1.32 9.85
N ASP A 118 0.88 -0.38 10.77
CA ASP A 118 -0.25 0.35 11.37
C ASP A 118 -1.05 1.14 10.34
N ARG A 119 -0.37 1.78 9.37
CA ARG A 119 -1.04 2.47 8.25
C ARG A 119 -1.89 1.51 7.39
N TYR A 120 -1.38 0.30 7.09
CA TYR A 120 -2.14 -0.71 6.36
C TYR A 120 -3.39 -1.15 7.13
N ILE A 121 -3.25 -1.35 8.44
CA ILE A 121 -4.36 -1.71 9.32
C ILE A 121 -5.42 -0.59 9.35
N VAL A 122 -5.00 0.66 9.52
CA VAL A 122 -5.92 1.82 9.52
C VAL A 122 -6.70 1.92 8.21
N VAL A 123 -6.04 1.68 7.06
CA VAL A 123 -6.74 1.64 5.77
C VAL A 123 -7.78 0.53 5.74
N SER A 124 -7.46 -0.68 6.21
CA SER A 124 -8.41 -1.80 6.28
C SER A 124 -9.57 -1.52 7.22
N ILE A 125 -9.33 -0.90 8.39
CA ILE A 125 -10.41 -0.47 9.30
C ILE A 125 -11.35 0.50 8.60
N LYS A 126 -10.81 1.54 7.93
CA LYS A 126 -11.61 2.52 7.20
C LYS A 126 -12.44 1.88 6.10
N MET A 127 -11.86 0.96 5.35
CA MET A 127 -12.58 0.22 4.31
C MET A 127 -13.73 -0.59 4.89
N LEU A 128 -13.52 -1.34 5.98
CA LEU A 128 -14.57 -2.13 6.62
C LEU A 128 -15.70 -1.25 7.19
N LEU A 129 -15.35 -0.12 7.80
CA LEU A 129 -16.32 0.84 8.32
C LEU A 129 -17.18 1.49 7.21
N GLN A 130 -16.64 1.66 6.01
CA GLN A 130 -17.32 2.29 4.88
C GLN A 130 -18.12 1.29 4.02
N SER A 131 -17.63 0.04 3.93
CA SER A 131 -18.18 -0.96 3.01
C SER A 131 -19.05 -2.03 3.66
N THR A 132 -19.15 -2.03 5.01
CA THR A 132 -19.93 -3.05 5.74
C THR A 132 -20.71 -2.44 6.90
N ASP A 133 -21.76 -3.14 7.34
CA ASP A 133 -22.53 -2.79 8.56
C ASP A 133 -21.96 -3.50 9.81
N LEU A 134 -20.69 -3.90 9.80
CA LEU A 134 -20.07 -4.59 10.92
C LEU A 134 -19.93 -3.64 12.11
N SER A 135 -20.22 -4.16 13.31
CA SER A 135 -19.92 -3.42 14.54
C SER A 135 -18.41 -3.29 14.74
N ILE A 136 -17.98 -2.27 15.50
CA ILE A 136 -16.56 -2.06 15.85
C ILE A 136 -15.95 -3.33 16.46
N LYS A 137 -16.73 -4.05 17.29
CA LYS A 137 -16.31 -5.32 17.88
C LYS A 137 -16.04 -6.38 16.83
N ASN A 138 -16.89 -6.49 15.80
CA ASN A 138 -16.71 -7.46 14.74
C ASN A 138 -15.53 -7.09 13.83
N ILE A 139 -15.32 -5.79 13.56
CA ILE A 139 -14.14 -5.30 12.84
C ILE A 139 -12.86 -5.62 13.60
N SER A 140 -12.85 -5.44 14.93
CA SER A 140 -11.71 -5.80 15.77
C SER A 140 -11.40 -7.31 15.69
N ALA A 141 -12.42 -8.16 15.75
CA ALA A 141 -12.28 -9.60 15.62
C ALA A 141 -11.77 -10.00 14.21
N GLU A 142 -12.32 -9.40 13.14
CA GLU A 142 -11.89 -9.65 11.76
C GLU A 142 -10.42 -9.28 11.52
N LEU A 143 -9.96 -8.23 12.20
CA LEU A 143 -8.58 -7.77 12.12
C LEU A 143 -7.67 -8.36 13.21
N HIS A 144 -8.14 -9.38 13.94
CA HIS A 144 -7.39 -10.10 14.97
C HIS A 144 -6.78 -9.18 16.06
N PHE A 145 -7.57 -8.18 16.50
CA PHE A 145 -7.20 -7.30 17.61
C PHE A 145 -7.64 -7.83 18.99
N ASP A 146 -8.12 -9.07 19.07
CA ASP A 146 -8.69 -9.63 20.30
C ASP A 146 -7.69 -9.73 21.46
N ASP A 147 -6.39 -9.69 21.17
CA ASP A 147 -5.32 -9.81 22.15
C ASP A 147 -4.70 -8.47 22.58
N LEU A 148 -5.20 -7.32 22.10
CA LEU A 148 -4.62 -6.02 22.43
C LEU A 148 -5.56 -5.19 23.34
N PRO A 149 -5.03 -4.50 24.38
CA PRO A 149 -5.81 -3.67 25.28
C PRO A 149 -6.32 -2.36 24.62
N ILE A 150 -6.60 -2.41 23.33
CA ILE A 150 -7.08 -1.25 22.52
C ILE A 150 -8.52 -0.89 22.86
N TYR A 151 -9.29 -1.79 23.50
CA TYR A 151 -10.64 -1.47 24.00
C TYR A 151 -10.69 -0.29 24.95
N ALA A 152 -9.59 0.02 25.65
CA ALA A 152 -9.55 1.13 26.61
C ALA A 152 -9.41 2.52 25.95
N ALA A 153 -8.85 2.59 24.74
CA ALA A 153 -8.59 3.87 24.07
C ALA A 153 -9.80 4.40 23.26
N PHE A 154 -10.69 3.51 22.80
CA PHE A 154 -11.87 3.88 22.00
C PHE A 154 -13.16 4.02 22.83
N SER A 155 -13.16 3.66 24.12
CA SER A 155 -14.33 3.77 25.01
C SER A 155 -14.30 5.05 25.87
N ALA A 156 -13.38 5.98 25.61
CA ALA A 156 -13.16 7.19 26.41
C ALA A 156 -13.51 8.50 25.68
N GLU A 157 -14.27 8.46 24.57
CA GLU A 157 -14.89 9.64 23.96
C GLU A 157 -16.40 9.54 23.86
#